data_3ac1ec08402f408766b7e224343d9aad
#
_entry.id   3ac1ec08402f408766b7e224343d9aad
#
_cell.length_a   1.000
_cell.length_b   1.000
_cell.length_c   1.000
_cell.angle_alpha   90.00
_cell.angle_beta   90.00
_cell.angle_gamma   90.00
#
_symmetry.space_group_name_H-M   'P 1'
#
loop_
_entity.id
_entity.type
_entity.pdbx_description
1 polymer ?
#
loop_
_entity_poly.entity_id
_entity_poly.type
_entity_poly.pdbx_seq_one_letter_code
_entity_poly.pdbx_strand_id
1 'polypeptide(L)'
;MARTIEDIKIGMTAEWIKQPAVMSAYGLDGKKTFKDCFSVASLENILFYVFAFAVWSLESLFDMHRQEVEQLIEELEPHTLRWYVAKTKAYMQGCKLVADCDYYDTSAMSATDIEAAQVVKYAVATESNTVVYIKVARQDADGNPAELTETQLAGLRAYIDEIKDAGVSVQVRNEPADDMQISLVIYYDPTLLSVDGNGAGILSDGSEPVREAVQSVITGLPFNGVFRKSDLMAALQALPCVEVADIKSVQVKPHSAKEYETVTGFNRPYSGYYSINSLTVDYQPYKAVE
;
A
#
# COMPACT_ATOMS: atom_id res chain seq x y z
N MET A 1 15.02 9.26 -15.78
CA MET A 1 13.90 8.70 -16.58
C MET A 1 14.47 8.06 -17.84
N ALA A 2 14.14 6.80 -18.08
CA ALA A 2 14.51 6.11 -19.32
C ALA A 2 13.95 6.88 -20.53
N ARG A 3 14.72 6.89 -21.61
CA ARG A 3 14.27 7.45 -22.91
C ARG A 3 13.16 6.58 -23.49
N THR A 4 12.37 7.09 -24.44
CA THR A 4 11.41 6.24 -25.14
C THR A 4 12.11 5.30 -26.12
N ILE A 5 11.49 4.16 -26.42
CA ILE A 5 12.02 3.20 -27.42
C ILE A 5 12.24 3.89 -28.77
N GLU A 6 11.34 4.79 -29.14
CA GLU A 6 11.45 5.54 -30.40
C GLU A 6 12.63 6.51 -30.40
N ASP A 7 12.89 7.22 -29.28
CA ASP A 7 14.06 8.13 -29.17
C ASP A 7 15.38 7.36 -29.27
N ILE A 8 15.45 6.19 -28.61
CA ILE A 8 16.63 5.32 -28.67
C ILE A 8 16.83 4.84 -30.12
N LYS A 9 15.78 4.38 -30.77
CA LYS A 9 15.81 3.92 -32.15
C LYS A 9 16.22 5.01 -33.10
N ILE A 10 15.67 6.23 -32.96
CA ILE A 10 16.07 7.40 -33.79
C ILE A 10 17.56 7.69 -33.61
N GLY A 11 18.07 7.69 -32.39
CA GLY A 11 19.51 7.87 -32.14
C GLY A 11 20.38 6.82 -32.83
N MET A 12 20.02 5.53 -32.65
CA MET A 12 20.77 4.40 -33.26
C MET A 12 20.74 4.44 -34.78
N THR A 13 19.57 4.67 -35.37
CA THR A 13 19.40 4.73 -36.83
C THR A 13 20.07 5.94 -37.45
N ALA A 14 20.09 7.09 -36.74
CA ALA A 14 20.79 8.28 -37.18
C ALA A 14 22.32 8.10 -37.26
N GLU A 15 22.90 7.34 -36.34
CA GLU A 15 24.33 7.01 -36.35
C GLU A 15 24.65 5.90 -37.37
N TRP A 16 23.77 4.91 -37.52
CA TRP A 16 23.97 3.83 -38.45
C TRP A 16 23.97 4.31 -39.91
N ILE A 17 23.04 5.17 -40.29
CA ILE A 17 22.91 5.67 -41.67
C ILE A 17 24.10 6.55 -42.10
N LYS A 18 24.87 7.10 -41.18
CA LYS A 18 26.08 7.88 -41.41
C LYS A 18 27.32 7.02 -41.70
N GLN A 19 27.27 5.71 -41.43
CA GLN A 19 28.43 4.83 -41.61
C GLN A 19 28.76 4.71 -43.09
N PRO A 20 30.03 4.94 -43.51
CA PRO A 20 30.43 4.88 -44.94
C PRO A 20 30.09 3.55 -45.60
N ALA A 21 30.25 2.44 -44.89
CA ALA A 21 29.93 1.12 -45.39
C ALA A 21 28.42 0.95 -45.68
N VAL A 22 27.57 1.54 -44.85
CA VAL A 22 26.10 1.53 -45.05
C VAL A 22 25.72 2.42 -46.22
N MET A 23 26.28 3.62 -46.26
CA MET A 23 26.04 4.54 -47.38
C MET A 23 26.41 3.91 -48.75
N SER A 24 27.53 3.22 -48.80
CA SER A 24 27.95 2.51 -50.00
C SER A 24 27.07 1.32 -50.34
N ALA A 25 26.74 0.50 -49.35
CA ALA A 25 25.96 -0.73 -49.55
C ALA A 25 24.50 -0.48 -49.97
N TYR A 26 23.90 0.59 -49.48
CA TYR A 26 22.51 0.95 -49.78
C TYR A 26 22.35 2.13 -50.76
N GLY A 27 23.47 2.67 -51.30
CA GLY A 27 23.43 3.76 -52.24
C GLY A 27 22.85 5.08 -51.69
N LEU A 28 23.13 5.38 -50.42
CA LEU A 28 22.56 6.52 -49.69
C LEU A 28 23.39 7.78 -49.98
N ASP A 29 22.72 8.93 -50.14
CA ASP A 29 23.34 10.22 -50.45
C ASP A 29 23.69 11.06 -49.22
N GLY A 30 23.46 10.54 -47.99
CA GLY A 30 23.73 11.21 -46.74
C GLY A 30 22.81 12.37 -46.39
N LYS A 31 21.83 12.70 -47.24
CA LYS A 31 20.87 13.79 -47.04
C LYS A 31 19.51 13.33 -46.48
N LYS A 32 19.22 12.04 -46.59
CA LYS A 32 17.94 11.45 -46.18
C LYS A 32 18.03 10.87 -44.78
N THR A 33 16.90 10.89 -44.08
CA THR A 33 16.77 10.23 -42.78
C THR A 33 16.54 8.73 -42.97
N PHE A 34 16.72 7.95 -41.92
CA PHE A 34 16.45 6.53 -41.94
C PHE A 34 15.00 6.22 -42.37
N LYS A 35 14.02 7.01 -41.91
CA LYS A 35 12.60 6.87 -42.27
C LYS A 35 12.33 7.11 -43.76
N ASP A 36 13.16 7.92 -44.41
CA ASP A 36 13.02 8.19 -45.85
C ASP A 36 13.56 7.04 -46.72
N CYS A 37 14.47 6.24 -46.17
CA CYS A 37 15.16 5.17 -46.88
C CYS A 37 14.61 3.79 -46.60
N PHE A 38 14.04 3.56 -45.40
CA PHE A 38 13.61 2.24 -44.94
C PHE A 38 12.15 2.25 -44.52
N SER A 39 11.38 1.31 -45.06
CA SER A 39 9.97 1.15 -44.67
C SER A 39 9.83 0.62 -43.25
N VAL A 40 8.66 0.79 -42.65
CA VAL A 40 8.34 0.26 -41.29
C VAL A 40 8.49 -1.26 -41.21
N ALA A 41 8.26 -1.95 -42.36
CA ALA A 41 8.35 -3.42 -42.42
C ALA A 41 9.73 -3.93 -42.88
N SER A 42 10.73 -3.05 -43.08
CA SER A 42 12.07 -3.47 -43.46
C SER A 42 12.76 -4.23 -42.33
N LEU A 43 13.65 -5.15 -42.67
CA LEU A 43 14.40 -5.95 -41.72
C LEU A 43 15.23 -5.06 -40.78
N GLU A 44 15.86 -4.02 -41.34
CA GLU A 44 16.67 -3.04 -40.61
C GLU A 44 15.80 -2.32 -39.56
N ASN A 45 14.58 -1.92 -39.92
CA ASN A 45 13.67 -1.21 -39.04
C ASN A 45 13.22 -2.09 -37.85
N ILE A 46 12.95 -3.37 -38.13
CA ILE A 46 12.58 -4.36 -37.10
C ILE A 46 13.77 -4.63 -36.18
N LEU A 47 14.97 -4.84 -36.73
CA LEU A 47 16.18 -5.06 -35.92
C LEU A 47 16.48 -3.89 -35.00
N PHE A 48 16.43 -2.65 -35.51
CA PHE A 48 16.64 -1.46 -34.65
C PHE A 48 15.56 -1.31 -33.59
N TYR A 49 14.33 -1.71 -33.87
CA TYR A 49 13.30 -1.73 -32.83
C TYR A 49 13.63 -2.73 -31.70
N VAL A 50 14.07 -3.95 -32.05
CA VAL A 50 14.46 -4.97 -31.07
C VAL A 50 15.65 -4.51 -30.23
N PHE A 51 16.68 -3.91 -30.85
CA PHE A 51 17.82 -3.35 -30.10
C PHE A 51 17.41 -2.17 -29.22
N ALA A 52 16.57 -1.26 -29.73
CA ALA A 52 16.07 -0.13 -28.96
C ALA A 52 15.24 -0.59 -27.76
N PHE A 53 14.44 -1.65 -27.93
CA PHE A 53 13.69 -2.28 -26.82
C PHE A 53 14.63 -2.86 -25.76
N ALA A 54 15.70 -3.55 -26.16
CA ALA A 54 16.69 -4.10 -25.24
C ALA A 54 17.39 -2.99 -24.42
N VAL A 55 17.80 -1.90 -25.10
CA VAL A 55 18.41 -0.74 -24.44
C VAL A 55 17.42 -0.05 -23.49
N TRP A 56 16.18 0.14 -23.93
CA TRP A 56 15.11 0.70 -23.08
C TRP A 56 14.86 -0.15 -21.84
N SER A 57 14.82 -1.48 -21.99
CA SER A 57 14.66 -2.39 -20.85
C SER A 57 15.79 -2.25 -19.84
N LEU A 58 17.03 -2.11 -20.32
CA LEU A 58 18.19 -1.89 -19.48
C LEU A 58 18.12 -0.53 -18.76
N GLU A 59 17.79 0.56 -19.46
CA GLU A 59 17.63 1.89 -18.86
C GLU A 59 16.51 1.89 -17.80
N SER A 60 15.40 1.18 -18.06
CA SER A 60 14.30 1.04 -17.12
C SER A 60 14.71 0.29 -15.85
N LEU A 61 15.53 -0.76 -15.97
CA LEU A 61 16.10 -1.48 -14.83
C LEU A 61 17.02 -0.58 -14.00
N PHE A 62 17.85 0.24 -14.63
CA PHE A 62 18.70 1.20 -13.92
C PHE A 62 17.88 2.28 -13.19
N ASP A 63 16.81 2.79 -13.82
CA ASP A 63 15.92 3.76 -13.16
C ASP A 63 15.21 3.12 -11.94
N MET A 64 14.74 1.88 -12.03
CA MET A 64 14.16 1.14 -10.91
C MET A 64 15.18 0.96 -9.78
N HIS A 65 16.37 0.46 -10.12
CA HIS A 65 17.43 0.27 -9.12
C HIS A 65 17.82 1.57 -8.42
N ARG A 66 17.89 2.68 -9.15
CA ARG A 66 18.15 4.00 -8.56
C ARG A 66 17.04 4.41 -7.58
N GLN A 67 15.77 4.19 -7.94
CA GLN A 67 14.64 4.48 -7.05
C GLN A 67 14.68 3.62 -5.78
N GLU A 68 15.01 2.33 -5.91
CA GLU A 68 15.19 1.43 -4.76
C GLU A 68 16.32 1.90 -3.83
N VAL A 69 17.45 2.32 -4.40
CA VAL A 69 18.59 2.83 -3.60
C VAL A 69 18.23 4.17 -2.93
N GLU A 70 17.55 5.08 -3.63
CA GLU A 70 17.09 6.35 -3.06
C GLU A 70 16.09 6.11 -1.91
N GLN A 71 15.17 5.16 -2.05
CA GLN A 71 14.26 4.76 -0.97
C GLN A 71 15.00 4.19 0.24
N LEU A 72 15.97 3.28 0.00
CA LEU A 72 16.78 2.73 1.08
C LEU A 72 17.57 3.81 1.82
N ILE A 73 18.15 4.78 1.12
CA ILE A 73 18.85 5.92 1.73
C ILE A 73 17.89 6.73 2.61
N GLU A 74 16.68 7.06 2.11
CA GLU A 74 15.68 7.79 2.88
C GLU A 74 15.20 7.03 4.13
N GLU A 75 15.10 5.70 4.04
CA GLU A 75 14.69 4.85 5.17
C GLU A 75 15.79 4.70 6.23
N LEU A 76 17.05 4.70 5.79
CA LEU A 76 18.21 4.51 6.66
C LEU A 76 18.79 5.83 7.19
N GLU A 77 18.28 6.99 6.73
CA GLU A 77 18.74 8.29 7.24
C GLU A 77 18.37 8.44 8.72
N PRO A 78 19.36 8.48 9.64
CA PRO A 78 19.11 8.58 11.08
C PRO A 78 18.33 9.87 11.41
N HIS A 79 17.67 9.89 12.58
CA HIS A 79 16.96 11.04 13.15
C HIS A 79 15.64 11.40 12.44
N THR A 80 15.17 10.62 11.46
CA THR A 80 13.88 10.82 10.80
C THR A 80 12.80 9.90 11.36
N LEU A 81 11.53 10.28 11.20
CA LEU A 81 10.42 9.39 11.57
C LEU A 81 10.43 8.10 10.73
N ARG A 82 10.90 8.18 9.48
CA ARG A 82 11.04 7.00 8.59
C ARG A 82 12.08 6.02 9.14
N TRP A 83 13.21 6.52 9.63
CA TRP A 83 14.22 5.70 10.27
C TRP A 83 13.67 4.95 11.49
N TYR A 84 12.91 5.63 12.37
CA TYR A 84 12.25 4.98 13.51
C TYR A 84 11.28 3.87 13.05
N VAL A 85 10.52 4.08 11.98
CA VAL A 85 9.63 3.07 11.40
C VAL A 85 10.42 1.89 10.86
N ALA A 86 11.49 2.13 10.08
CA ALA A 86 12.33 1.08 9.49
C ALA A 86 12.99 0.24 10.59
N LYS A 87 13.58 0.88 11.61
CA LYS A 87 14.19 0.20 12.75
C LYS A 87 13.17 -0.58 13.59
N THR A 88 11.98 -0.01 13.80
CA THR A 88 10.90 -0.72 14.52
C THR A 88 10.48 -1.99 13.81
N LYS A 89 10.36 -1.97 12.48
CA LYS A 89 10.06 -3.17 11.67
C LYS A 89 11.22 -4.16 11.62
N ALA A 90 12.46 -3.67 11.69
CA ALA A 90 13.65 -4.50 11.72
C ALA A 90 13.88 -5.20 13.08
N TYR A 91 13.12 -4.85 14.12
CA TYR A 91 13.20 -5.50 15.43
C TYR A 91 13.02 -7.01 15.33
N MET A 92 13.96 -7.77 15.89
CA MET A 92 13.97 -9.25 15.89
C MET A 92 13.84 -9.78 17.32
N GLN A 93 12.69 -10.40 17.60
CA GLN A 93 12.41 -10.98 18.91
C GLN A 93 13.41 -12.09 19.25
N GLY A 94 14.03 -11.99 20.43
CA GLY A 94 14.97 -13.00 20.93
C GLY A 94 16.40 -12.93 20.35
N CYS A 95 16.66 -12.01 19.42
CA CYS A 95 17.99 -11.77 18.88
C CYS A 95 18.70 -10.63 19.65
N LYS A 96 20.04 -10.68 19.67
CA LYS A 96 20.85 -9.60 20.25
C LYS A 96 21.39 -8.70 19.14
N LEU A 97 21.40 -7.40 19.40
CA LEU A 97 22.11 -6.44 18.55
C LEU A 97 23.60 -6.73 18.53
N VAL A 98 24.25 -6.38 17.43
CA VAL A 98 25.71 -6.28 17.38
C VAL A 98 26.14 -5.17 18.35
N ALA A 99 27.21 -5.41 19.13
CA ALA A 99 27.67 -4.45 20.14
C ALA A 99 27.93 -3.07 19.51
N ASP A 100 27.40 -2.02 20.15
CA ASP A 100 27.51 -0.61 19.71
C ASP A 100 26.93 -0.34 18.31
N CYS A 101 26.01 -1.21 17.84
CA CYS A 101 25.34 -1.07 16.54
C CYS A 101 23.82 -1.12 16.67
N ASP A 102 23.11 -0.63 15.66
CA ASP A 102 21.66 -0.58 15.57
C ASP A 102 21.08 -1.65 14.62
N TYR A 103 21.83 -2.74 14.40
CA TYR A 103 21.44 -3.86 13.52
C TYR A 103 21.78 -5.22 14.15
N TYR A 104 21.19 -6.28 13.59
CA TYR A 104 21.41 -7.67 13.98
C TYR A 104 22.36 -8.36 13.01
N ASP A 105 23.21 -9.27 13.53
CA ASP A 105 23.97 -10.18 12.68
C ASP A 105 23.06 -11.32 12.20
N THR A 106 22.67 -11.26 10.95
CA THR A 106 21.80 -12.26 10.31
C THR A 106 22.56 -13.27 9.44
N SER A 107 23.90 -13.24 9.43
CA SER A 107 24.72 -14.05 8.53
C SER A 107 24.51 -15.58 8.67
N ALA A 108 24.10 -16.03 9.87
CA ALA A 108 23.83 -17.44 10.18
C ALA A 108 22.34 -17.81 10.14
N MET A 109 21.44 -16.87 9.79
CA MET A 109 19.98 -17.07 9.82
C MET A 109 19.42 -17.31 8.41
N SER A 110 18.39 -18.16 8.30
CA SER A 110 17.63 -18.28 7.07
C SER A 110 16.64 -17.11 6.93
N ALA A 111 16.18 -16.84 5.69
CA ALA A 111 15.17 -15.79 5.44
C ALA A 111 13.87 -16.05 6.22
N THR A 112 13.47 -17.31 6.38
CA THR A 112 12.29 -17.70 7.15
C THR A 112 12.46 -17.45 8.65
N ASP A 113 13.66 -17.66 9.21
CA ASP A 113 13.93 -17.39 10.63
C ASP A 113 13.94 -15.88 10.89
N ILE A 114 14.51 -15.10 9.97
CA ILE A 114 14.49 -13.62 10.04
C ILE A 114 13.05 -13.12 10.03
N GLU A 115 12.23 -13.59 9.07
CA GLU A 115 10.83 -13.19 8.96
C GLU A 115 10.01 -13.57 10.19
N ALA A 116 10.26 -14.74 10.77
CA ALA A 116 9.60 -15.20 12.00
C ALA A 116 10.02 -14.38 13.23
N ALA A 117 11.29 -13.96 13.31
CA ALA A 117 11.80 -13.11 14.39
C ALA A 117 11.30 -11.66 14.30
N GLN A 118 11.03 -11.15 13.09
CA GLN A 118 10.48 -9.81 12.84
C GLN A 118 8.99 -9.77 13.17
N VAL A 119 8.65 -9.63 14.43
CA VAL A 119 7.27 -9.67 14.93
C VAL A 119 6.46 -8.42 14.61
N VAL A 120 7.10 -7.28 14.34
CA VAL A 120 6.43 -6.02 13.98
C VAL A 120 6.26 -5.95 12.47
N LYS A 121 5.05 -6.17 12.00
CA LYS A 121 4.72 -6.08 10.56
C LYS A 121 4.22 -4.68 10.17
N TYR A 122 3.57 -4.00 11.10
CA TYR A 122 3.02 -2.67 10.89
C TYR A 122 3.62 -1.68 11.88
N ALA A 123 4.12 -0.57 11.38
CA ALA A 123 4.65 0.52 12.20
C ALA A 123 4.43 1.87 11.53
N VAL A 124 4.08 2.87 12.30
CA VAL A 124 4.01 4.28 11.86
C VAL A 124 4.52 5.15 12.99
N ALA A 125 5.40 6.09 12.69
CA ALA A 125 5.90 7.08 13.62
C ALA A 125 5.26 8.44 13.34
N THR A 126 4.94 9.16 14.41
CA THR A 126 4.44 10.54 14.38
C THR A 126 5.12 11.32 15.51
N GLU A 127 5.30 12.62 15.32
CA GLU A 127 5.84 13.50 16.34
C GLU A 127 4.76 14.44 16.85
N SER A 128 4.71 14.61 18.17
CA SER A 128 3.87 15.61 18.83
C SER A 128 4.49 16.01 20.15
N ASN A 129 4.58 17.32 20.41
CA ASN A 129 5.11 17.87 21.68
C ASN A 129 6.49 17.29 22.05
N THR A 130 7.42 17.24 21.10
CA THR A 130 8.80 16.73 21.29
C THR A 130 8.89 15.23 21.65
N VAL A 131 7.81 14.49 21.48
CA VAL A 131 7.75 13.04 21.68
C VAL A 131 7.48 12.35 20.37
N VAL A 132 8.27 11.34 20.04
CA VAL A 132 8.02 10.44 18.92
C VAL A 132 7.09 9.33 19.37
N TYR A 133 5.92 9.23 18.76
CA TYR A 133 4.97 8.17 18.99
C TYR A 133 5.06 7.13 17.88
N ILE A 134 5.35 5.89 18.21
CA ILE A 134 5.41 4.79 17.27
C ILE A 134 4.23 3.86 17.52
N LYS A 135 3.26 3.84 16.60
CA LYS A 135 2.18 2.84 16.60
C LYS A 135 2.69 1.58 15.96
N VAL A 136 2.42 0.43 16.57
CA VAL A 136 2.90 -0.87 16.11
C VAL A 136 1.78 -1.90 16.11
N ALA A 137 1.87 -2.87 15.18
CA ALA A 137 1.05 -4.06 15.19
C ALA A 137 1.82 -5.24 14.58
N ARG A 138 1.51 -6.46 15.06
CA ARG A 138 1.89 -7.70 14.38
C ARG A 138 0.83 -8.06 13.34
N GLN A 139 1.07 -9.10 12.56
CA GLN A 139 0.07 -9.72 11.72
C GLN A 139 -0.49 -10.96 12.40
N ASP A 140 -1.82 -11.12 12.40
CA ASP A 140 -2.47 -12.34 12.86
C ASP A 140 -2.44 -13.45 11.79
N ALA A 141 -3.07 -14.59 12.08
CA ALA A 141 -3.12 -15.73 11.17
C ALA A 141 -3.94 -15.44 9.88
N ASP A 142 -4.85 -14.49 9.94
CA ASP A 142 -5.72 -14.09 8.84
C ASP A 142 -5.12 -12.93 8.01
N GLY A 143 -3.92 -12.46 8.38
CA GLY A 143 -3.23 -11.38 7.69
C GLY A 143 -3.57 -9.98 8.18
N ASN A 144 -4.43 -9.84 9.19
CA ASN A 144 -4.86 -8.55 9.72
C ASN A 144 -3.91 -8.01 10.80
N PRO A 145 -3.87 -6.68 11.00
CA PRO A 145 -3.13 -6.10 12.12
C PRO A 145 -3.71 -6.55 13.47
N ALA A 146 -2.83 -6.91 14.39
CA ALA A 146 -3.16 -7.29 15.76
C ALA A 146 -2.11 -6.73 16.74
N GLU A 147 -2.49 -6.59 18.01
CA GLU A 147 -1.56 -6.13 19.05
C GLU A 147 -0.40 -7.11 19.27
N LEU A 148 0.78 -6.60 19.61
CA LEU A 148 1.90 -7.41 20.06
C LEU A 148 1.58 -7.98 21.46
N THR A 149 2.14 -9.15 21.75
CA THR A 149 2.10 -9.67 23.11
C THR A 149 2.92 -8.81 24.07
N GLU A 150 2.62 -8.86 25.36
CA GLU A 150 3.37 -8.11 26.39
C GLU A 150 4.89 -8.38 26.34
N THR A 151 5.29 -9.63 26.07
CA THR A 151 6.71 -10.00 25.94
C THR A 151 7.34 -9.36 24.72
N GLN A 152 6.64 -9.36 23.57
CA GLN A 152 7.11 -8.73 22.35
C GLN A 152 7.23 -7.21 22.51
N LEU A 153 6.23 -6.59 23.15
CA LEU A 153 6.22 -5.16 23.43
C LEU A 153 7.35 -4.74 24.37
N ALA A 154 7.61 -5.51 25.44
CA ALA A 154 8.70 -5.24 26.35
C ALA A 154 10.07 -5.31 25.66
N GLY A 155 10.26 -6.35 24.83
CA GLY A 155 11.49 -6.49 24.03
C GLY A 155 11.67 -5.36 23.01
N LEU A 156 10.59 -4.97 22.31
CA LEU A 156 10.61 -3.85 21.37
C LEU A 156 10.95 -2.52 22.07
N ARG A 157 10.39 -2.25 23.24
CA ARG A 157 10.70 -1.04 24.02
C ARG A 157 12.17 -1.00 24.41
N ALA A 158 12.71 -2.11 24.92
CA ALA A 158 14.11 -2.21 25.26
C ALA A 158 15.03 -1.96 24.04
N TYR A 159 14.66 -2.54 22.88
CA TYR A 159 15.37 -2.31 21.61
C TYR A 159 15.35 -0.83 21.19
N ILE A 160 14.17 -0.19 21.20
CA ILE A 160 14.05 1.23 20.85
C ILE A 160 14.85 2.11 21.82
N ASP A 161 14.84 1.79 23.11
CA ASP A 161 15.60 2.53 24.12
C ASP A 161 17.12 2.43 23.89
N GLU A 162 17.60 1.31 23.34
CA GLU A 162 19.02 1.10 23.00
C GLU A 162 19.45 1.91 21.77
N ILE A 163 18.60 1.96 20.73
CA ILE A 163 18.98 2.55 19.43
C ILE A 163 18.55 4.02 19.27
N LYS A 164 17.63 4.53 20.12
CA LYS A 164 17.12 5.90 19.97
C LYS A 164 18.22 6.94 20.18
N ASP A 165 18.03 8.10 19.54
CA ASP A 165 18.91 9.23 19.74
C ASP A 165 18.92 9.73 21.18
N ALA A 166 20.08 10.20 21.64
CA ALA A 166 20.22 10.78 22.96
C ALA A 166 19.31 12.02 23.12
N GLY A 167 18.48 12.00 24.16
CA GLY A 167 17.56 13.11 24.46
C GLY A 167 16.21 13.04 23.73
N VAL A 168 15.99 12.09 22.82
CA VAL A 168 14.69 11.89 22.18
C VAL A 168 13.80 11.01 23.06
N SER A 169 12.58 11.51 23.31
CA SER A 169 11.53 10.75 23.99
C SER A 169 10.73 9.95 22.96
N VAL A 170 10.75 8.63 23.09
CA VAL A 170 10.00 7.73 22.20
C VAL A 170 8.95 6.97 23.00
N GLN A 171 7.72 6.93 22.51
CA GLN A 171 6.62 6.16 23.10
C GLN A 171 6.08 5.16 22.09
N VAL A 172 6.19 3.87 22.41
CA VAL A 172 5.60 2.78 21.61
C VAL A 172 4.16 2.56 22.05
N ARG A 173 3.23 2.72 21.10
CA ARG A 173 1.79 2.46 21.26
C ARG A 173 1.44 1.14 20.64
N ASN A 174 0.98 0.20 21.45
CA ASN A 174 0.49 -1.11 21.08
C ASN A 174 -0.93 -1.21 21.63
N GLU A 175 -1.90 -0.96 20.81
CA GLU A 175 -3.31 -0.89 21.20
C GLU A 175 -4.12 -1.86 20.36
N PRO A 176 -5.17 -2.50 20.90
CA PRO A 176 -6.15 -3.23 20.10
C PRO A 176 -6.80 -2.33 19.05
N ALA A 177 -7.43 -2.94 18.05
CA ALA A 177 -8.16 -2.21 17.00
C ALA A 177 -9.14 -1.20 17.62
N ASP A 178 -9.29 -0.06 16.96
CA ASP A 178 -10.38 0.85 17.29
C ASP A 178 -11.72 0.23 16.86
N ASP A 179 -12.68 0.13 17.79
CA ASP A 179 -14.03 -0.38 17.52
C ASP A 179 -14.76 0.58 16.57
N MET A 180 -15.37 0.04 15.51
CA MET A 180 -16.19 0.80 14.57
C MET A 180 -17.61 0.25 14.54
N GLN A 181 -18.59 1.16 14.62
CA GLN A 181 -20.01 0.87 14.44
C GLN A 181 -20.52 1.64 13.22
N ILE A 182 -21.15 0.94 12.31
CA ILE A 182 -21.65 1.49 11.05
C ILE A 182 -23.15 1.19 10.94
N SER A 183 -23.95 2.22 10.65
CA SER A 183 -25.39 2.10 10.36
C SER A 183 -25.71 2.66 9.00
N LEU A 184 -26.31 1.84 8.15
CA LEU A 184 -26.60 2.12 6.75
C LEU A 184 -28.10 1.95 6.47
N VAL A 185 -28.61 2.69 5.49
CA VAL A 185 -29.86 2.37 4.79
C VAL A 185 -29.51 2.13 3.33
N ILE A 186 -29.92 0.99 2.81
CA ILE A 186 -29.64 0.57 1.44
C ILE A 186 -30.95 0.40 0.69
N TYR A 187 -31.15 1.23 -0.33
CA TYR A 187 -32.21 1.06 -1.29
C TYR A 187 -31.70 0.15 -2.41
N TYR A 188 -32.28 -1.03 -2.51
CA TYR A 188 -31.77 -2.08 -3.39
C TYR A 188 -32.75 -2.43 -4.51
N ASP A 189 -32.22 -2.96 -5.62
CA ASP A 189 -33.04 -3.54 -6.70
C ASP A 189 -33.52 -4.94 -6.28
N PRO A 190 -34.87 -5.14 -6.09
CA PRO A 190 -35.40 -6.42 -5.68
C PRO A 190 -35.22 -7.55 -6.72
N THR A 191 -34.82 -7.22 -7.95
CA THR A 191 -34.53 -8.23 -8.97
C THR A 191 -33.13 -8.84 -8.83
N LEU A 192 -32.23 -8.13 -8.17
CA LEU A 192 -30.83 -8.55 -7.99
C LEU A 192 -30.52 -9.01 -6.57
N LEU A 193 -31.11 -8.37 -5.55
CA LEU A 193 -30.88 -8.65 -4.15
C LEU A 193 -32.16 -9.09 -3.46
N SER A 194 -32.07 -10.07 -2.57
CA SER A 194 -33.14 -10.49 -1.67
C SER A 194 -32.75 -10.28 -0.23
N VAL A 195 -33.71 -9.97 0.65
CA VAL A 195 -33.48 -9.84 2.08
C VAL A 195 -34.00 -11.08 2.77
N ASP A 196 -33.13 -11.76 3.51
CA ASP A 196 -33.50 -12.98 4.24
C ASP A 196 -34.29 -12.69 5.53
N GLY A 197 -34.76 -13.75 6.21
CA GLY A 197 -35.52 -13.63 7.46
C GLY A 197 -34.73 -13.02 8.62
N ASN A 198 -33.42 -12.88 8.50
CA ASN A 198 -32.52 -12.26 9.49
C ASN A 198 -32.18 -10.80 9.12
N GLY A 199 -32.67 -10.31 8.01
CA GLY A 199 -32.41 -8.95 7.52
C GLY A 199 -31.09 -8.78 6.77
N ALA A 200 -30.46 -9.88 6.33
CA ALA A 200 -29.27 -9.82 5.49
C ALA A 200 -29.64 -9.69 4.01
N GLY A 201 -29.00 -8.79 3.29
CA GLY A 201 -29.14 -8.65 1.82
C GLY A 201 -28.25 -9.65 1.11
N ILE A 202 -28.84 -10.59 0.39
CA ILE A 202 -28.15 -11.74 -0.20
C ILE A 202 -28.40 -11.76 -1.72
N LEU A 203 -27.33 -12.01 -2.48
CA LEU A 203 -27.41 -12.30 -3.91
C LEU A 203 -27.83 -13.76 -4.16
N SER A 204 -28.10 -14.10 -5.41
CA SER A 204 -28.50 -15.46 -5.83
C SER A 204 -27.42 -16.54 -5.55
N ASP A 205 -26.15 -16.15 -5.42
CA ASP A 205 -25.03 -17.03 -5.09
C ASP A 205 -24.79 -17.17 -3.57
N GLY A 206 -25.58 -16.48 -2.74
CA GLY A 206 -25.47 -16.50 -1.28
C GLY A 206 -24.48 -15.48 -0.70
N SER A 207 -23.85 -14.64 -1.51
CA SER A 207 -22.94 -13.58 -1.03
C SER A 207 -23.69 -12.39 -0.43
N GLU A 208 -23.06 -11.69 0.53
CA GLU A 208 -23.58 -10.48 1.17
C GLU A 208 -22.81 -9.24 0.65
N PRO A 209 -23.11 -8.72 -0.55
CA PRO A 209 -22.27 -7.74 -1.24
C PRO A 209 -22.07 -6.44 -0.45
N VAL A 210 -23.08 -5.99 0.28
CA VAL A 210 -22.98 -4.77 1.10
C VAL A 210 -22.02 -4.98 2.28
N ARG A 211 -22.12 -6.12 2.97
CA ARG A 211 -21.21 -6.48 4.08
C ARG A 211 -19.77 -6.63 3.59
N GLU A 212 -19.59 -7.33 2.49
CA GLU A 212 -18.28 -7.56 1.87
C GLU A 212 -17.64 -6.25 1.41
N ALA A 213 -18.42 -5.33 0.81
CA ALA A 213 -17.93 -4.02 0.42
C ALA A 213 -17.50 -3.18 1.63
N VAL A 214 -18.27 -3.14 2.70
CA VAL A 214 -17.92 -2.45 3.94
C VAL A 214 -16.62 -3.04 4.52
N GLN A 215 -16.54 -4.37 4.61
CA GLN A 215 -15.37 -5.06 5.13
C GLN A 215 -14.13 -4.79 4.26
N SER A 216 -14.27 -4.84 2.94
CA SER A 216 -13.19 -4.56 1.99
C SER A 216 -12.65 -3.12 2.12
N VAL A 217 -13.53 -2.13 2.32
CA VAL A 217 -13.11 -0.74 2.55
C VAL A 217 -12.29 -0.61 3.84
N ILE A 218 -12.71 -1.26 4.91
CA ILE A 218 -12.03 -1.16 6.21
C ILE A 218 -10.70 -1.94 6.22
N THR A 219 -10.69 -3.18 5.73
CA THR A 219 -9.48 -4.01 5.67
C THR A 219 -8.47 -3.54 4.63
N GLY A 220 -8.95 -2.87 3.57
CA GLY A 220 -8.12 -2.26 2.53
C GLY A 220 -7.41 -0.97 2.96
N LEU A 221 -7.73 -0.41 4.13
CA LEU A 221 -7.03 0.77 4.63
C LEU A 221 -5.59 0.42 4.99
N PRO A 222 -4.61 1.24 4.59
CA PRO A 222 -3.24 1.08 5.07
C PRO A 222 -3.19 1.31 6.58
N PHE A 223 -2.21 0.72 7.25
CA PHE A 223 -2.00 0.94 8.68
C PHE A 223 -1.86 2.43 9.00
N ASN A 224 -2.61 2.93 9.97
CA ASN A 224 -2.81 4.34 10.28
C ASN A 224 -3.44 5.17 9.14
N GLY A 225 -4.09 4.51 8.18
CA GLY A 225 -4.83 5.14 7.08
C GLY A 225 -6.02 5.94 7.58
N VAL A 226 -6.44 6.91 6.79
CA VAL A 226 -7.60 7.74 7.11
C VAL A 226 -8.85 7.09 6.51
N PHE A 227 -9.78 6.67 7.36
CA PHE A 227 -11.13 6.31 6.91
C PHE A 227 -11.89 7.56 6.46
N ARG A 228 -12.54 7.50 5.30
CA ARG A 228 -13.41 8.56 4.78
C ARG A 228 -14.78 7.99 4.47
N LYS A 229 -15.82 8.69 4.93
CA LYS A 229 -17.22 8.31 4.60
C LYS A 229 -17.48 8.33 3.10
N SER A 230 -16.81 9.21 2.35
CA SER A 230 -16.92 9.28 0.88
C SER A 230 -16.47 8.00 0.19
N ASP A 231 -15.38 7.38 0.68
CA ASP A 231 -14.82 6.17 0.09
C ASP A 231 -15.76 4.97 0.34
N LEU A 232 -16.32 4.90 1.55
CA LEU A 232 -17.37 3.92 1.87
C LEU A 232 -18.63 4.12 1.00
N MET A 233 -19.08 5.37 0.85
CA MET A 233 -20.22 5.68 0.00
C MET A 233 -19.98 5.28 -1.45
N ALA A 234 -18.80 5.59 -1.99
CA ALA A 234 -18.44 5.22 -3.35
C ALA A 234 -18.42 3.70 -3.56
N ALA A 235 -17.86 2.95 -2.59
CA ALA A 235 -17.84 1.49 -2.64
C ALA A 235 -19.25 0.88 -2.61
N LEU A 236 -20.16 1.42 -1.79
CA LEU A 236 -21.54 0.95 -1.73
C LEU A 236 -22.32 1.27 -3.01
N GLN A 237 -22.15 2.46 -3.57
CA GLN A 237 -22.80 2.88 -4.82
C GLN A 237 -22.25 2.17 -6.06
N ALA A 238 -21.05 1.59 -5.99
CA ALA A 238 -20.49 0.79 -7.08
C ALA A 238 -21.10 -0.61 -7.20
N LEU A 239 -21.90 -1.06 -6.20
CA LEU A 239 -22.55 -2.36 -6.23
C LEU A 239 -23.77 -2.32 -7.17
N PRO A 240 -23.88 -3.26 -8.16
CA PRO A 240 -24.97 -3.25 -9.13
C PRO A 240 -26.36 -3.44 -8.51
N CYS A 241 -26.44 -4.04 -7.32
CA CYS A 241 -27.70 -4.28 -6.60
C CYS A 241 -28.13 -3.10 -5.70
N VAL A 242 -27.30 -2.04 -5.60
CA VAL A 242 -27.57 -0.87 -4.76
C VAL A 242 -27.94 0.32 -5.64
N GLU A 243 -29.15 0.81 -5.50
CA GLU A 243 -29.63 2.01 -6.20
C GLU A 243 -29.25 3.29 -5.44
N VAL A 244 -29.49 3.28 -4.12
CA VAL A 244 -29.11 4.40 -3.24
C VAL A 244 -28.54 3.85 -1.94
N ALA A 245 -27.42 4.39 -1.51
CA ALA A 245 -26.86 4.13 -0.20
C ALA A 245 -26.96 5.40 0.67
N ASP A 246 -27.33 5.25 1.94
CA ASP A 246 -27.35 6.33 2.93
C ASP A 246 -26.61 5.87 4.20
N ILE A 247 -25.56 6.60 4.56
CA ILE A 247 -24.79 6.33 5.78
C ILE A 247 -25.39 7.12 6.94
N LYS A 248 -26.23 6.47 7.73
CA LYS A 248 -26.91 7.10 8.89
C LYS A 248 -25.90 7.54 9.93
N SER A 249 -25.01 6.65 10.33
CA SER A 249 -23.97 6.95 11.29
C SER A 249 -22.74 6.07 11.09
N VAL A 250 -21.57 6.65 11.35
CA VAL A 250 -20.33 5.91 11.60
C VAL A 250 -19.82 6.40 12.92
N GLN A 251 -19.57 5.50 13.83
CA GLN A 251 -19.04 5.79 15.16
C GLN A 251 -17.78 4.98 15.40
N VAL A 252 -16.79 5.58 16.05
CA VAL A 252 -15.52 4.94 16.38
C VAL A 252 -15.22 5.10 17.85
N LYS A 253 -14.56 4.09 18.42
CA LYS A 253 -14.14 4.12 19.82
C LYS A 253 -12.75 3.49 19.95
N PRO A 254 -11.70 4.28 20.25
CA PRO A 254 -10.44 3.73 20.70
C PRO A 254 -10.63 2.83 21.92
N HIS A 255 -9.82 1.79 22.05
CA HIS A 255 -9.91 0.86 23.19
C HIS A 255 -9.80 1.59 24.54
N SER A 256 -8.99 2.61 24.63
CA SER A 256 -8.81 3.44 25.84
C SER A 256 -9.98 4.39 26.12
N ALA A 257 -10.88 4.63 25.16
CA ALA A 257 -12.03 5.53 25.33
C ALA A 257 -13.24 4.80 25.93
N LYS A 258 -14.09 5.56 26.62
CA LYS A 258 -15.33 5.02 27.23
C LYS A 258 -16.53 5.13 26.30
N GLU A 259 -16.54 6.13 25.42
CA GLU A 259 -17.68 6.47 24.59
C GLU A 259 -17.30 6.45 23.10
N TYR A 260 -18.29 6.21 22.27
CA TYR A 260 -18.15 6.27 20.82
C TYR A 260 -18.21 7.72 20.34
N GLU A 261 -17.33 8.08 19.43
CA GLU A 261 -17.34 9.37 18.74
C GLU A 261 -17.94 9.23 17.36
N THR A 262 -18.81 10.16 16.96
CA THR A 262 -19.43 10.16 15.63
C THR A 262 -18.45 10.73 14.60
N VAL A 263 -18.20 9.96 13.55
CA VAL A 263 -17.38 10.38 12.41
C VAL A 263 -18.24 11.23 11.46
N THR A 264 -17.93 12.51 11.35
CA THR A 264 -18.67 13.42 10.47
C THR A 264 -18.24 13.34 9.01
N GLY A 265 -16.96 13.16 8.71
CA GLY A 265 -16.44 13.06 7.35
C GLY A 265 -15.30 12.05 7.22
N PHE A 266 -14.31 12.16 8.07
CA PHE A 266 -13.14 11.26 8.10
C PHE A 266 -12.69 11.04 9.55
N ASN A 267 -11.95 9.95 9.76
CA ASN A 267 -11.31 9.64 11.02
C ASN A 267 -9.99 8.89 10.78
N ARG A 268 -9.04 9.05 11.70
CA ARG A 268 -7.79 8.29 11.71
C ARG A 268 -7.73 7.45 12.98
N PRO A 269 -7.47 6.13 12.90
CA PRO A 269 -7.51 5.26 14.06
C PRO A 269 -6.43 5.63 15.08
N TYR A 270 -6.80 5.60 16.36
CA TYR A 270 -5.88 5.83 17.45
C TYR A 270 -4.86 4.70 17.57
N SER A 271 -5.32 3.44 17.45
CA SER A 271 -4.47 2.24 17.44
C SER A 271 -3.66 2.07 16.14
N GLY A 272 -4.16 2.59 15.02
CA GLY A 272 -3.60 2.44 13.68
C GLY A 272 -4.46 1.58 12.75
N TYR A 273 -5.52 0.92 13.25
CA TYR A 273 -6.41 0.06 12.46
C TYR A 273 -7.78 -0.05 13.12
N TYR A 274 -8.78 -0.51 12.36
CA TYR A 274 -10.16 -0.64 12.83
C TYR A 274 -10.59 -2.10 12.89
N SER A 275 -11.56 -2.37 13.78
CA SER A 275 -12.36 -3.59 13.79
C SER A 275 -13.84 -3.21 13.74
N ILE A 276 -14.61 -3.86 12.85
CA ILE A 276 -16.06 -3.65 12.77
C ILE A 276 -16.72 -4.41 13.92
N ASN A 277 -17.09 -3.68 14.96
CA ASN A 277 -17.80 -4.25 16.11
C ASN A 277 -19.29 -4.46 15.79
N SER A 278 -19.91 -3.53 15.06
CA SER A 278 -21.33 -3.62 14.67
C SER A 278 -21.56 -3.03 13.30
N LEU A 279 -22.23 -3.78 12.43
CA LEU A 279 -22.72 -3.32 11.14
C LEU A 279 -24.25 -3.56 11.09
N THR A 280 -24.99 -2.48 11.11
CA THR A 280 -26.46 -2.50 10.97
C THR A 280 -26.84 -1.96 9.60
N VAL A 281 -27.53 -2.76 8.82
CA VAL A 281 -28.01 -2.38 7.49
C VAL A 281 -29.52 -2.52 7.45
N ASP A 282 -30.21 -1.42 7.15
CA ASP A 282 -31.65 -1.39 6.88
C ASP A 282 -31.86 -1.44 5.35
N TYR A 283 -32.38 -2.56 4.87
CA TYR A 283 -32.64 -2.78 3.45
C TYR A 283 -34.06 -2.39 3.07
N GLN A 284 -34.20 -1.48 2.11
CA GLN A 284 -35.46 -1.02 1.60
C GLN A 284 -35.53 -1.24 0.08
N PRO A 285 -36.60 -1.88 -0.44
CA PRO A 285 -36.72 -2.07 -1.88
C PRO A 285 -36.84 -0.72 -2.56
N TYR A 286 -35.99 -0.49 -3.58
CA TYR A 286 -36.09 0.73 -4.37
C TYR A 286 -37.34 0.68 -5.25
N LYS A 287 -38.22 1.68 -5.11
CA LYS A 287 -39.35 1.91 -5.99
C LYS A 287 -39.07 3.20 -6.75
N ALA A 288 -38.83 3.08 -8.06
CA ALA A 288 -38.81 4.26 -8.90
C ALA A 288 -40.13 5.03 -8.69
N VAL A 289 -40.05 6.31 -8.38
CA VAL A 289 -41.22 7.19 -8.33
C VAL A 289 -41.65 7.37 -9.76
N GLU A 290 -42.82 6.82 -10.14
CA GLU A 290 -43.49 7.08 -11.42
C GLU A 290 -43.91 8.55 -11.53
#